data_d62cf002bbda803fdccce2ac5bad319b
#
_entry.id   d62cf002bbda803fdccce2ac5bad319b
#
_cell.length_a   1.000
_cell.length_b   1.000
_cell.length_c   1.000
_cell.angle_alpha   90.00
_cell.angle_beta   90.00
_cell.angle_gamma   90.00
#
_symmetry.space_group_name_H-M   'P 1'
#
loop_
_entity.id
_entity.type
_entity.pdbx_description
1 polymer ?
#
loop_
_entity_poly.entity_id
_entity_poly.type
_entity_poly.pdbx_seq_one_letter_code
_entity_poly.pdbx_strand_id
1 'polypeptide(L)'
;MFDLGCRKDYWNFSPFTFETIQKIIPGLVVKKGIDEILKEGGVDVNNISTIVLSHWHWDHTGDPSLFPKSTELIVGPGFKSNELLMPGYPTNKKSAMLDSDFEGREVREIEFSDKFKIGRFQAHDLFGDDSFYLLNVPGHAVGHISGLARTTQDTFVFMGGDVCHFGGSFRPTIYKPLPSEIPTNVPLDKKRFRLPCPCSVFITCHPLKNEGEEKARTTPYYQVTIAEGSWYVDPPVAQDSINKLEDFDADPNVFVCIAHDVGLGDVVDWFPHGTLNHWKTKGWKEKSLWGFLNVLPVNWKPVGENFCPGLMKDGKLVNEWSRFVLSDMDRGITV
;
A
#
# COMPACT_ATOMS: atom_id res chain seq x y z
N MET A 1 -15.95 1.55 3.44
CA MET A 1 -14.52 1.91 3.68
C MET A 1 -13.64 0.85 3.04
N PHE A 2 -12.48 1.23 2.52
CA PHE A 2 -11.44 0.31 2.05
C PHE A 2 -10.20 0.58 2.89
N ASP A 3 -9.76 -0.40 3.66
CA ASP A 3 -8.78 -0.33 4.74
C ASP A 3 -9.08 0.72 5.83
N LEU A 4 -8.52 0.53 6.99
CA LEU A 4 -8.67 1.42 8.15
C LEU A 4 -7.32 2.03 8.59
N GLY A 5 -6.24 1.72 7.89
CA GLY A 5 -4.89 2.13 8.27
C GLY A 5 -4.41 1.44 9.55
N CYS A 6 -3.46 2.05 10.24
CA CYS A 6 -3.01 1.57 11.55
C CYS A 6 -3.88 2.14 12.67
N ARG A 7 -4.24 1.31 13.64
CA ARG A 7 -4.96 1.80 14.82
C ARG A 7 -4.08 2.75 15.65
N LYS A 8 -4.71 3.77 16.24
CA LYS A 8 -4.01 4.80 17.01
C LYS A 8 -3.30 4.22 18.24
N ASP A 9 -3.94 3.27 18.90
CA ASP A 9 -3.46 2.55 20.04
C ASP A 9 -2.84 1.20 19.67
N TYR A 10 -1.92 1.21 18.69
CA TYR A 10 -1.31 0.01 18.10
C TYR A 10 -0.69 -0.96 19.11
N TRP A 11 -0.38 -0.53 20.32
CA TRP A 11 0.06 -1.40 21.43
C TRP A 11 -1.03 -2.32 21.97
N ASN A 12 -2.29 -2.12 21.56
CA ASN A 12 -3.45 -2.96 21.86
C ASN A 12 -3.76 -3.99 20.76
N PHE A 13 -2.95 -4.13 19.75
CA PHE A 13 -3.00 -5.27 18.84
C PHE A 13 -2.79 -6.59 19.60
N SER A 14 -3.06 -7.71 18.94
CA SER A 14 -2.72 -9.02 19.51
C SER A 14 -1.23 -9.06 19.88
N PRO A 15 -0.84 -9.88 20.88
CA PRO A 15 0.58 -10.04 21.25
C PRO A 15 1.45 -10.40 20.05
N PHE A 16 0.97 -11.27 19.16
CA PHE A 16 1.67 -11.66 17.93
C PHE A 16 1.98 -10.43 17.06
N THR A 17 0.99 -9.61 16.80
CA THR A 17 1.13 -8.42 15.94
C THR A 17 1.99 -7.35 16.61
N PHE A 18 1.76 -7.09 17.90
CA PHE A 18 2.55 -6.07 18.60
C PHE A 18 4.03 -6.44 18.73
N GLU A 19 4.34 -7.71 19.01
CA GLU A 19 5.72 -8.20 19.03
C GLU A 19 6.37 -8.10 17.64
N THR A 20 5.61 -8.34 16.58
CA THR A 20 6.08 -8.17 15.20
C THR A 20 6.43 -6.72 14.94
N ILE A 21 5.53 -5.76 15.27
CA ILE A 21 5.80 -4.33 15.16
C ILE A 21 7.09 -3.95 15.90
N GLN A 22 7.26 -4.41 17.14
CA GLN A 22 8.45 -4.09 17.94
C GLN A 22 9.76 -4.63 17.34
N LYS A 23 9.70 -5.74 16.60
CA LYS A 23 10.89 -6.36 15.98
C LYS A 23 11.30 -5.71 14.68
N ILE A 24 10.33 -5.35 13.84
CA ILE A 24 10.60 -4.98 12.44
C ILE A 24 10.32 -3.52 12.10
N ILE A 25 9.48 -2.85 12.91
CA ILE A 25 9.11 -1.46 12.61
C ILE A 25 10.01 -0.52 13.42
N PRO A 26 10.85 0.23 12.71
CA PRO A 26 11.86 1.06 13.37
C PRO A 26 11.26 2.28 14.09
N GLY A 27 10.14 2.79 13.60
CA GLY A 27 9.45 3.90 14.22
C GLY A 27 8.00 3.99 13.76
N LEU A 28 7.09 4.30 14.69
CA LEU A 28 5.67 4.41 14.42
C LEU A 28 5.04 5.49 15.29
N VAL A 29 4.32 6.38 14.65
CA VAL A 29 3.45 7.36 15.33
C VAL A 29 2.14 7.48 14.58
N VAL A 30 1.04 7.17 15.24
CA VAL A 30 -0.32 7.35 14.71
C VAL A 30 -0.98 8.48 15.51
N LYS A 31 -1.11 9.64 14.89
CA LYS A 31 -1.66 10.85 15.56
C LYS A 31 -3.17 10.80 15.70
N LYS A 32 -3.87 10.23 14.71
CA LYS A 32 -5.33 10.14 14.66
C LYS A 32 -5.75 8.76 14.17
N GLY A 33 -6.79 8.21 14.79
CA GLY A 33 -7.50 7.04 14.28
C GLY A 33 -8.39 7.41 13.09
N ILE A 34 -8.81 6.41 12.34
CA ILE A 34 -9.70 6.62 11.18
C ILE A 34 -11.06 7.21 11.59
N ASP A 35 -11.57 6.83 12.76
CA ASP A 35 -12.78 7.37 13.36
C ASP A 35 -12.68 8.88 13.62
N GLU A 36 -11.53 9.35 14.13
CA GLU A 36 -11.26 10.78 14.35
C GLU A 36 -11.20 11.53 13.00
N ILE A 37 -10.57 10.94 11.98
CA ILE A 37 -10.47 11.52 10.63
C ILE A 37 -11.85 11.60 9.98
N LEU A 38 -12.67 10.56 10.10
CA LEU A 38 -14.06 10.55 9.60
C LEU A 38 -14.88 11.65 10.27
N LYS A 39 -14.79 11.75 11.60
CA LYS A 39 -15.48 12.79 12.37
C LYS A 39 -15.07 14.22 11.96
N GLU A 40 -13.79 14.47 11.71
CA GLU A 40 -13.31 15.76 11.18
C GLU A 40 -13.92 16.07 9.81
N GLY A 41 -14.11 15.06 8.98
CA GLY A 41 -14.78 15.18 7.68
C GLY A 41 -16.31 15.23 7.76
N GLY A 42 -16.90 15.24 8.95
CA GLY A 42 -18.34 15.25 9.14
C GLY A 42 -19.02 13.91 8.83
N VAL A 43 -18.25 12.82 8.78
CA VAL A 43 -18.78 11.47 8.54
C VAL A 43 -18.95 10.76 9.88
N ASP A 44 -20.18 10.36 10.19
CA ASP A 44 -20.48 9.53 11.36
C ASP A 44 -20.11 8.07 11.07
N VAL A 45 -19.32 7.46 11.93
CA VAL A 45 -18.95 6.03 11.84
C VAL A 45 -20.18 5.12 11.82
N ASN A 46 -21.29 5.55 12.41
CA ASN A 46 -22.55 4.82 12.39
C ASN A 46 -23.19 4.72 11.00
N ASN A 47 -22.77 5.53 10.05
CA ASN A 47 -23.23 5.51 8.66
C ASN A 47 -22.36 4.59 7.78
N ILE A 48 -21.31 3.98 8.33
CA ILE A 48 -20.46 3.05 7.59
C ILE A 48 -21.06 1.66 7.66
N SER A 49 -21.59 1.20 6.54
CA SER A 49 -22.23 -0.13 6.45
C SER A 49 -21.24 -1.25 6.18
N THR A 50 -20.09 -0.95 5.58
CA THR A 50 -19.15 -1.97 5.11
C THR A 50 -17.71 -1.47 5.23
N ILE A 51 -16.86 -2.35 5.76
CA ILE A 51 -15.39 -2.23 5.76
C ILE A 51 -14.85 -3.35 4.89
N VAL A 52 -14.02 -3.02 3.92
CA VAL A 52 -13.25 -3.97 3.12
C VAL A 52 -11.81 -3.90 3.60
N LEU A 53 -11.24 -5.01 4.04
CA LEU A 53 -9.81 -5.11 4.30
C LEU A 53 -9.11 -5.64 3.05
N SER A 54 -8.15 -4.87 2.52
CA SER A 54 -7.30 -5.37 1.44
C SER A 54 -6.57 -6.64 1.88
N HIS A 55 -6.11 -6.68 3.12
CA HIS A 55 -5.51 -7.84 3.79
C HIS A 55 -5.42 -7.59 5.30
N TRP A 56 -4.78 -8.52 6.02
CA TRP A 56 -4.80 -8.58 7.48
C TRP A 56 -3.60 -7.91 8.19
N HIS A 57 -2.68 -7.26 7.49
CA HIS A 57 -1.56 -6.61 8.16
C HIS A 57 -2.02 -5.42 9.00
N TRP A 58 -1.29 -5.15 10.06
CA TRP A 58 -1.60 -4.23 11.14
C TRP A 58 -1.83 -2.77 10.69
N ASP A 59 -1.21 -2.37 9.61
CA ASP A 59 -1.31 -1.03 9.03
C ASP A 59 -2.49 -0.86 8.05
N HIS A 60 -3.30 -1.91 7.88
CA HIS A 60 -4.53 -1.91 7.07
C HIS A 60 -5.79 -2.21 7.88
N THR A 61 -5.66 -2.99 8.95
CA THR A 61 -6.83 -3.46 9.72
C THR A 61 -7.44 -2.39 10.63
N GLY A 62 -6.65 -1.44 11.08
CA GLY A 62 -7.08 -0.42 12.02
C GLY A 62 -7.73 -0.98 13.28
N ASP A 63 -8.90 -0.42 13.64
CA ASP A 63 -9.74 -0.91 14.74
C ASP A 63 -11.20 -1.03 14.29
N PRO A 64 -11.64 -2.17 13.75
CA PRO A 64 -13.03 -2.39 13.37
C PRO A 64 -14.01 -2.25 14.53
N SER A 65 -13.59 -2.45 15.78
CA SER A 65 -14.47 -2.36 16.96
C SER A 65 -15.02 -0.95 17.22
N LEU A 66 -14.42 0.07 16.61
CA LEU A 66 -14.91 1.47 16.67
C LEU A 66 -16.16 1.69 15.81
N PHE A 67 -16.50 0.75 14.94
CA PHE A 67 -17.66 0.81 14.07
C PHE A 67 -18.82 -0.04 14.63
N PRO A 68 -20.08 0.28 14.29
CA PRO A 68 -21.22 -0.50 14.72
C PRO A 68 -21.09 -1.99 14.40
N LYS A 69 -21.67 -2.84 15.22
CA LYS A 69 -21.70 -4.29 14.96
C LYS A 69 -22.48 -4.65 13.68
N SER A 70 -23.32 -3.73 13.19
CA SER A 70 -24.01 -3.84 11.91
C SER A 70 -23.11 -3.56 10.69
N THR A 71 -21.92 -2.99 10.91
CA THR A 71 -20.94 -2.79 9.85
C THR A 71 -20.33 -4.12 9.44
N GLU A 72 -20.59 -4.55 8.21
CA GLU A 72 -20.04 -5.78 7.64
C GLU A 72 -18.53 -5.65 7.44
N LEU A 73 -17.80 -6.73 7.68
CA LEU A 73 -16.37 -6.84 7.36
C LEU A 73 -16.19 -7.75 6.15
N ILE A 74 -15.67 -7.21 5.06
CA ILE A 74 -15.36 -7.95 3.84
C ILE A 74 -13.86 -8.25 3.81
N VAL A 75 -13.54 -9.50 3.51
CA VAL A 75 -12.17 -10.02 3.45
C VAL A 75 -11.96 -10.86 2.19
N GLY A 76 -10.72 -11.03 1.79
CA GLY A 76 -10.40 -11.84 0.61
C GLY A 76 -10.30 -13.35 0.90
N PRO A 77 -10.07 -14.14 -0.16
CA PRO A 77 -10.12 -15.60 -0.11
C PRO A 77 -9.12 -16.22 0.87
N GLY A 78 -9.59 -17.20 1.64
CA GLY A 78 -8.77 -17.95 2.58
C GLY A 78 -8.60 -17.28 3.95
N PHE A 79 -9.16 -16.09 4.15
CA PHE A 79 -9.05 -15.37 5.42
C PHE A 79 -9.72 -16.14 6.57
N LYS A 80 -10.97 -16.56 6.38
CA LYS A 80 -11.76 -17.23 7.44
C LYS A 80 -11.24 -18.62 7.81
N SER A 81 -10.58 -19.30 6.91
CA SER A 81 -9.99 -20.63 7.14
C SER A 81 -8.56 -20.58 7.65
N ASN A 82 -7.94 -19.41 7.74
CA ASN A 82 -6.58 -19.27 8.22
C ASN A 82 -6.55 -19.12 9.75
N GLU A 83 -5.96 -20.09 10.44
CA GLU A 83 -5.86 -20.11 11.90
C GLU A 83 -5.03 -18.95 12.48
N LEU A 84 -4.18 -18.28 11.70
CA LEU A 84 -3.49 -17.08 12.13
C LEU A 84 -4.43 -15.88 12.23
N LEU A 85 -5.60 -15.92 11.59
CA LEU A 85 -6.51 -14.79 11.46
C LEU A 85 -7.82 -14.99 12.24
N MET A 86 -8.45 -16.16 12.12
CA MET A 86 -9.71 -16.48 12.80
C MET A 86 -9.66 -17.85 13.46
N PRO A 87 -10.15 -17.94 14.73
CA PRO A 87 -10.64 -16.86 15.57
C PRO A 87 -9.51 -15.93 16.01
N GLY A 88 -9.86 -14.70 16.44
CA GLY A 88 -8.91 -13.70 16.89
C GLY A 88 -8.33 -14.00 18.30
N TYR A 89 -7.43 -13.13 18.74
CA TYR A 89 -6.96 -13.12 20.14
C TYR A 89 -8.03 -12.44 21.03
N PRO A 90 -8.35 -12.91 22.24
CA PRO A 90 -7.64 -13.96 22.99
C PRO A 90 -8.11 -15.40 22.75
N THR A 91 -9.15 -15.65 21.95
CA THR A 91 -9.63 -17.02 21.69
C THR A 91 -8.52 -17.87 21.08
N ASN A 92 -7.85 -17.38 20.06
CA ASN A 92 -6.63 -17.96 19.56
C ASN A 92 -5.41 -17.14 20.02
N LYS A 93 -4.57 -17.71 20.89
CA LYS A 93 -3.40 -17.02 21.45
C LYS A 93 -2.32 -16.65 20.41
N LYS A 94 -2.37 -17.26 19.23
CA LYS A 94 -1.41 -17.03 18.14
C LYS A 94 -1.96 -16.11 17.05
N SER A 95 -3.22 -15.69 17.16
CA SER A 95 -3.85 -14.88 16.11
C SER A 95 -3.19 -13.50 15.97
N ALA A 96 -3.06 -13.07 14.72
CA ALA A 96 -2.68 -11.71 14.37
C ALA A 96 -3.81 -10.72 14.61
N MET A 97 -5.07 -11.17 14.49
CA MET A 97 -6.28 -10.37 14.65
C MET A 97 -6.81 -10.43 16.08
N LEU A 98 -7.74 -9.55 16.42
CA LEU A 98 -8.45 -9.54 17.69
C LEU A 98 -9.86 -10.13 17.55
N ASP A 99 -10.38 -10.80 18.56
CA ASP A 99 -11.79 -11.23 18.61
C ASP A 99 -12.74 -10.02 18.45
N SER A 100 -12.35 -8.86 19.00
CA SER A 100 -13.11 -7.61 18.91
C SER A 100 -13.28 -7.10 17.48
N ASP A 101 -12.40 -7.49 16.55
CA ASP A 101 -12.49 -7.11 15.14
C ASP A 101 -13.70 -7.78 14.45
N PHE A 102 -14.09 -8.95 14.98
CA PHE A 102 -15.15 -9.80 14.41
C PHE A 102 -16.42 -9.82 15.24
N GLU A 103 -16.33 -9.42 16.52
CA GLU A 103 -17.41 -9.63 17.49
C GLU A 103 -18.72 -8.98 17.08
N GLY A 104 -19.74 -9.83 16.88
CA GLY A 104 -21.11 -9.41 16.65
C GLY A 104 -21.38 -8.84 15.25
N ARG A 105 -20.42 -8.90 14.32
CA ARG A 105 -20.57 -8.44 12.93
C ARG A 105 -20.50 -9.60 11.95
N GLU A 106 -21.08 -9.40 10.78
CA GLU A 106 -20.89 -10.30 9.66
C GLU A 106 -19.48 -10.15 9.10
N VAL A 107 -18.79 -11.29 8.89
CA VAL A 107 -17.52 -11.37 8.17
C VAL A 107 -17.78 -12.14 6.89
N ARG A 108 -17.77 -11.41 5.76
CA ARG A 108 -18.00 -11.99 4.43
C ARG A 108 -16.67 -12.16 3.71
N GLU A 109 -16.33 -13.41 3.38
CA GLU A 109 -15.22 -13.73 2.50
C GLU A 109 -15.69 -13.70 1.05
N ILE A 110 -14.99 -12.92 0.21
CA ILE A 110 -15.33 -12.78 -1.20
C ILE A 110 -14.84 -13.98 -2.00
N GLU A 111 -15.72 -14.51 -2.82
CA GLU A 111 -15.38 -15.51 -3.82
C GLU A 111 -15.17 -14.85 -5.19
N PHE A 112 -14.14 -15.29 -5.90
CA PHE A 112 -13.84 -14.84 -7.25
C PHE A 112 -14.10 -15.95 -8.27
N SER A 113 -14.49 -15.55 -9.47
CA SER A 113 -14.77 -16.45 -10.57
C SER A 113 -13.90 -16.12 -11.79
N ASP A 114 -13.45 -17.13 -12.50
CA ASP A 114 -12.77 -16.95 -13.78
C ASP A 114 -13.65 -16.37 -14.90
N LYS A 115 -14.97 -16.31 -14.66
CA LYS A 115 -15.95 -15.80 -15.64
C LYS A 115 -16.00 -14.27 -15.69
N PHE A 116 -15.54 -13.59 -14.62
CA PHE A 116 -15.54 -12.13 -14.57
C PHE A 116 -14.16 -11.62 -14.20
N LYS A 117 -13.56 -10.87 -15.11
CA LYS A 117 -12.23 -10.29 -14.97
C LYS A 117 -12.23 -8.83 -15.40
N ILE A 118 -11.40 -8.03 -14.76
CA ILE A 118 -11.05 -6.69 -15.20
C ILE A 118 -9.53 -6.67 -15.41
N GLY A 119 -9.09 -6.36 -16.63
CA GLY A 119 -7.73 -6.64 -17.01
C GLY A 119 -7.42 -8.14 -16.88
N ARG A 120 -6.32 -8.46 -16.23
CA ARG A 120 -5.90 -9.83 -15.95
C ARG A 120 -6.29 -10.35 -14.56
N PHE A 121 -6.98 -9.54 -13.73
CA PHE A 121 -7.44 -9.95 -12.41
C PHE A 121 -8.87 -10.47 -12.44
N GLN A 122 -9.15 -11.52 -11.68
CA GLN A 122 -10.51 -11.90 -11.33
C GLN A 122 -11.15 -10.75 -10.57
N ALA A 123 -12.41 -10.47 -10.81
CA ALA A 123 -13.13 -9.32 -10.26
C ALA A 123 -14.45 -9.72 -9.62
N HIS A 124 -14.93 -8.88 -8.70
CA HIS A 124 -16.23 -8.95 -8.08
C HIS A 124 -16.82 -7.53 -8.02
N ASP A 125 -17.99 -7.32 -8.61
CA ASP A 125 -18.72 -6.06 -8.49
C ASP A 125 -19.40 -6.03 -7.12
N LEU A 126 -18.87 -5.21 -6.21
CA LEU A 126 -19.30 -5.24 -4.81
C LEU A 126 -20.74 -4.83 -4.60
N PHE A 127 -21.23 -3.85 -5.38
CA PHE A 127 -22.56 -3.28 -5.24
C PHE A 127 -23.50 -3.67 -6.38
N GLY A 128 -22.99 -4.30 -7.43
CA GLY A 128 -23.77 -4.70 -8.61
C GLY A 128 -24.17 -3.53 -9.50
N ASP A 129 -23.48 -2.39 -9.42
CA ASP A 129 -23.78 -1.16 -10.14
C ASP A 129 -22.56 -0.56 -10.87
N ASP A 130 -21.50 -1.33 -10.99
CA ASP A 130 -20.23 -0.97 -11.63
C ASP A 130 -19.50 0.20 -10.95
N SER A 131 -19.87 0.57 -9.72
CA SER A 131 -19.24 1.70 -9.00
C SER A 131 -17.95 1.30 -8.29
N PHE A 132 -17.88 0.05 -7.81
CA PHE A 132 -16.76 -0.43 -7.02
C PHE A 132 -16.52 -1.93 -7.22
N TYR A 133 -15.34 -2.26 -7.71
CA TYR A 133 -14.94 -3.64 -7.90
C TYR A 133 -13.87 -4.05 -6.89
N LEU A 134 -13.95 -5.28 -6.42
CA LEU A 134 -12.86 -5.97 -5.74
C LEU A 134 -12.10 -6.82 -6.76
N LEU A 135 -10.78 -6.80 -6.68
CA LEU A 135 -9.90 -7.55 -7.56
C LEU A 135 -9.10 -8.56 -6.73
N ASN A 136 -9.00 -9.79 -7.22
CA ASN A 136 -8.17 -10.83 -6.60
C ASN A 136 -6.71 -10.57 -6.96
N VAL A 137 -5.93 -10.09 -5.99
CA VAL A 137 -4.52 -9.69 -6.17
C VAL A 137 -3.65 -10.47 -5.17
N PRO A 138 -3.49 -11.79 -5.36
CA PRO A 138 -2.81 -12.65 -4.41
C PRO A 138 -1.30 -12.47 -4.40
N GLY A 139 -0.64 -12.98 -3.37
CA GLY A 139 0.81 -13.16 -3.27
C GLY A 139 1.45 -12.43 -2.10
N HIS A 140 1.00 -11.20 -1.76
CA HIS A 140 1.53 -10.46 -0.61
C HIS A 140 1.12 -11.11 0.72
N ALA A 141 -0.15 -11.33 0.90
CA ALA A 141 -0.72 -11.97 2.08
C ALA A 141 -1.89 -12.89 1.71
N VAL A 142 -2.25 -13.81 2.60
CA VAL A 142 -3.48 -14.60 2.44
C VAL A 142 -4.67 -13.64 2.37
N GLY A 143 -5.51 -13.83 1.34
CA GLY A 143 -6.69 -13.01 1.15
C GLY A 143 -6.43 -11.58 0.65
N HIS A 144 -5.24 -11.28 0.11
CA HIS A 144 -4.98 -9.93 -0.41
C HIS A 144 -5.85 -9.63 -1.63
N ILE A 145 -6.58 -8.52 -1.56
CA ILE A 145 -7.45 -7.98 -2.60
C ILE A 145 -7.17 -6.49 -2.82
N SER A 146 -7.45 -6.00 -3.99
CA SER A 146 -7.39 -4.57 -4.32
C SER A 146 -8.78 -4.03 -4.65
N GLY A 147 -8.98 -2.72 -4.50
CA GLY A 147 -10.22 -2.03 -4.87
C GLY A 147 -10.04 -1.26 -6.18
N LEU A 148 -11.07 -1.26 -7.03
CA LEU A 148 -11.14 -0.42 -8.21
C LEU A 148 -12.41 0.43 -8.14
N ALA A 149 -12.24 1.69 -7.75
CA ALA A 149 -13.32 2.65 -7.54
C ALA A 149 -13.56 3.49 -8.79
N ARG A 150 -14.79 3.54 -9.28
CA ARG A 150 -15.17 4.47 -10.34
C ARG A 150 -15.29 5.89 -9.77
N THR A 151 -14.52 6.82 -10.31
CA THR A 151 -14.51 8.23 -9.86
C THR A 151 -15.32 9.16 -10.76
N THR A 152 -15.41 8.82 -12.05
CA THR A 152 -16.32 9.44 -13.02
C THR A 152 -16.84 8.38 -13.98
N GLN A 153 -17.61 8.78 -15.01
CA GLN A 153 -18.08 7.83 -16.02
C GLN A 153 -16.93 7.01 -16.64
N ASP A 154 -15.76 7.63 -16.85
CA ASP A 154 -14.65 7.05 -17.62
C ASP A 154 -13.37 6.86 -16.80
N THR A 155 -13.36 7.24 -15.52
CA THR A 155 -12.12 7.20 -14.71
C THR A 155 -12.25 6.38 -13.46
N PHE A 156 -11.14 5.77 -13.07
CA PHE A 156 -11.05 4.88 -11.91
C PHE A 156 -9.83 5.20 -11.05
N VAL A 157 -9.93 4.85 -9.78
CA VAL A 157 -8.79 4.75 -8.87
C VAL A 157 -8.60 3.27 -8.54
N PHE A 158 -7.41 2.76 -8.79
CA PHE A 158 -6.97 1.44 -8.35
C PHE A 158 -6.33 1.57 -6.97
N MET A 159 -7.00 1.09 -5.94
CA MET A 159 -6.50 1.04 -4.55
C MET A 159 -5.78 -0.28 -4.34
N GLY A 160 -4.46 -0.25 -4.46
CA GLY A 160 -3.64 -1.43 -4.59
C GLY A 160 -3.43 -2.22 -3.29
N GLY A 161 -3.73 -1.64 -2.13
CA GLY A 161 -3.24 -2.21 -0.88
C GLY A 161 -1.72 -2.40 -0.97
N ASP A 162 -1.26 -3.58 -0.59
CA ASP A 162 0.14 -3.97 -0.60
C ASP A 162 0.51 -4.93 -1.75
N VAL A 163 -0.10 -4.74 -2.92
CA VAL A 163 0.34 -5.45 -4.13
C VAL A 163 1.85 -5.31 -4.34
N CYS A 164 2.38 -4.15 -4.01
CA CYS A 164 3.81 -3.87 -3.81
C CYS A 164 3.97 -2.64 -2.90
N HIS A 165 5.18 -2.46 -2.35
CA HIS A 165 5.46 -1.40 -1.37
C HIS A 165 6.19 -0.20 -1.96
N PHE A 166 6.49 -0.22 -3.25
CA PHE A 166 7.34 0.79 -3.88
C PHE A 166 6.98 1.01 -5.34
N GLY A 167 6.86 2.27 -5.77
CA GLY A 167 6.53 2.62 -7.15
C GLY A 167 7.52 2.08 -8.19
N GLY A 168 8.78 1.90 -7.82
CA GLY A 168 9.81 1.29 -8.66
C GLY A 168 9.69 -0.22 -8.85
N SER A 169 8.73 -0.90 -8.19
CA SER A 169 8.46 -2.32 -8.40
C SER A 169 7.61 -2.59 -9.65
N PHE A 170 6.90 -1.58 -10.17
CA PHE A 170 6.08 -1.67 -11.38
C PHE A 170 6.33 -0.54 -12.38
N ARG A 171 7.37 0.28 -12.13
CA ARG A 171 7.81 1.39 -13.01
C ARG A 171 9.34 1.45 -13.04
N PRO A 172 9.93 1.87 -14.19
CA PRO A 172 9.30 2.12 -15.49
C PRO A 172 8.91 0.83 -16.22
N THR A 173 8.13 0.95 -17.29
CA THR A 173 7.75 -0.17 -18.16
C THR A 173 7.86 0.23 -19.63
N ILE A 174 7.66 -0.72 -20.54
CA ILE A 174 7.55 -0.44 -21.98
C ILE A 174 6.36 0.50 -22.30
N TYR A 175 5.32 0.50 -21.46
CA TYR A 175 4.13 1.35 -21.61
C TYR A 175 4.34 2.74 -21.01
N LYS A 176 5.19 2.84 -19.98
CA LYS A 176 5.55 4.06 -19.26
C LYS A 176 7.06 4.11 -19.08
N PRO A 177 7.82 4.33 -20.19
CA PRO A 177 9.26 4.42 -20.11
C PRO A 177 9.72 5.64 -19.31
N LEU A 178 10.82 5.50 -18.59
CA LEU A 178 11.44 6.62 -17.90
C LEU A 178 11.82 7.69 -18.95
N PRO A 179 11.30 8.92 -18.88
CA PRO A 179 11.57 9.95 -19.87
C PRO A 179 13.05 10.36 -19.87
N SER A 180 13.56 10.94 -20.95
CA SER A 180 14.95 11.44 -21.01
C SER A 180 15.25 12.49 -19.94
N GLU A 181 14.22 13.27 -19.57
CA GLU A 181 14.26 14.24 -18.47
C GLU A 181 12.99 14.11 -17.65
N ILE A 182 13.11 14.11 -16.32
CA ILE A 182 11.96 14.10 -15.42
C ILE A 182 11.28 15.47 -15.49
N PRO A 183 9.96 15.50 -15.76
CA PRO A 183 9.21 16.74 -15.91
C PRO A 183 9.24 17.61 -14.65
N THR A 184 9.19 18.93 -14.82
CA THR A 184 9.25 19.89 -13.71
C THR A 184 8.03 19.90 -12.80
N ASN A 185 6.91 19.30 -13.24
CA ASN A 185 5.69 19.11 -12.43
C ASN A 185 5.74 17.91 -11.52
N VAL A 186 6.74 17.04 -11.63
CA VAL A 186 7.00 15.95 -10.67
C VAL A 186 7.67 16.55 -9.43
N PRO A 187 7.17 16.32 -8.20
CA PRO A 187 7.70 16.89 -6.98
C PRO A 187 8.98 16.17 -6.53
N LEU A 188 10.05 16.26 -7.32
CA LEU A 188 11.36 15.79 -6.88
C LEU A 188 11.96 16.71 -5.80
N ASP A 189 12.72 16.13 -4.89
CA ASP A 189 13.44 16.86 -3.84
C ASP A 189 14.48 17.81 -4.47
N LYS A 190 14.18 19.11 -4.45
CA LYS A 190 15.02 20.17 -5.02
C LYS A 190 16.38 20.33 -4.34
N LYS A 191 16.54 19.79 -3.13
CA LYS A 191 17.84 19.76 -2.44
C LYS A 191 18.76 18.69 -3.04
N ARG A 192 18.19 17.65 -3.64
CA ARG A 192 18.92 16.51 -4.23
C ARG A 192 19.00 16.60 -5.76
N PHE A 193 17.97 17.08 -6.40
CA PHE A 193 17.81 17.04 -7.85
C PHE A 193 17.53 18.41 -8.43
N ARG A 194 18.28 18.77 -9.46
CA ARG A 194 18.00 19.97 -10.24
C ARG A 194 16.96 19.64 -11.31
N LEU A 195 15.91 20.44 -11.43
CA LEU A 195 14.88 20.28 -12.45
C LEU A 195 15.11 21.19 -13.65
N PRO A 196 14.85 20.73 -14.88
CA PRO A 196 14.55 19.33 -15.22
C PRO A 196 15.73 18.41 -14.89
N CYS A 197 15.42 17.17 -14.47
CA CYS A 197 16.44 16.22 -14.03
C CYS A 197 16.65 15.16 -15.11
N PRO A 198 17.89 15.00 -15.66
CA PRO A 198 18.15 13.97 -16.65
C PRO A 198 17.93 12.55 -16.06
N CYS A 199 17.28 11.67 -16.80
CA CYS A 199 17.01 10.30 -16.34
C CYS A 199 18.30 9.50 -16.07
N SER A 200 19.42 9.86 -16.71
CA SER A 200 20.72 9.21 -16.49
C SER A 200 21.14 9.22 -15.02
N VAL A 201 20.71 10.22 -14.25
CA VAL A 201 20.93 10.28 -12.79
C VAL A 201 20.34 9.04 -12.11
N PHE A 202 19.14 8.64 -12.47
CA PHE A 202 18.41 7.51 -11.86
C PHE A 202 18.83 6.17 -12.46
N ILE A 203 19.24 6.14 -13.73
CA ILE A 203 19.79 4.93 -14.37
C ILE A 203 21.06 4.45 -13.66
N THR A 204 21.84 5.34 -13.05
CA THR A 204 23.07 4.96 -12.32
C THR A 204 22.83 3.94 -11.20
N CYS A 205 21.65 3.96 -10.58
CA CYS A 205 21.26 3.01 -9.53
C CYS A 205 20.33 1.90 -10.04
N HIS A 206 20.02 1.85 -11.35
CA HIS A 206 19.17 0.80 -11.90
C HIS A 206 19.91 -0.54 -11.94
N PRO A 207 19.30 -1.67 -11.53
CA PRO A 207 19.93 -2.99 -11.58
C PRO A 207 20.45 -3.38 -12.97
N LEU A 208 19.71 -2.99 -14.02
CA LEU A 208 20.04 -3.31 -15.42
C LEU A 208 20.85 -2.22 -16.14
N LYS A 209 21.47 -1.28 -15.43
CA LYS A 209 22.25 -0.18 -16.01
C LYS A 209 23.34 -0.62 -17.00
N ASN A 210 23.91 -1.80 -16.81
CA ASN A 210 24.95 -2.36 -17.66
C ASN A 210 24.40 -3.13 -18.87
N GLU A 211 23.08 -3.31 -18.97
CA GLU A 211 22.41 -4.02 -20.06
C GLU A 211 21.86 -3.09 -21.14
N GLY A 212 22.13 -1.80 -21.01
CA GLY A 212 21.72 -0.74 -21.94
C GLY A 212 20.71 0.22 -21.35
N GLU A 213 20.80 1.49 -21.77
CA GLU A 213 19.95 2.57 -21.28
C GLU A 213 18.47 2.32 -21.57
N GLU A 214 18.14 1.84 -22.77
CA GLU A 214 16.76 1.56 -23.17
C GLU A 214 16.12 0.51 -22.26
N LYS A 215 16.86 -0.56 -21.93
CA LYS A 215 16.37 -1.60 -21.04
C LYS A 215 16.13 -1.07 -19.62
N ALA A 216 17.05 -0.27 -19.09
CA ALA A 216 16.87 0.38 -17.78
C ALA A 216 15.70 1.36 -17.76
N ARG A 217 15.39 2.01 -18.87
CA ARG A 217 14.26 2.95 -18.98
C ARG A 217 12.91 2.28 -19.16
N THR A 218 12.85 0.99 -19.45
CA THR A 218 11.62 0.25 -19.78
C THR A 218 11.39 -0.97 -18.88
N THR A 219 12.17 -1.11 -17.82
CA THR A 219 12.05 -2.24 -16.87
C THR A 219 11.98 -1.71 -15.44
N PRO A 220 11.12 -2.25 -14.57
CA PRO A 220 11.05 -1.86 -13.16
C PRO A 220 12.40 -2.00 -12.43
N TYR A 221 12.62 -1.12 -11.45
CA TYR A 221 13.85 -1.12 -10.64
C TYR A 221 13.99 -2.35 -9.76
N TYR A 222 12.87 -2.88 -9.26
CA TYR A 222 12.89 -3.97 -8.29
C TYR A 222 11.87 -5.04 -8.66
N GLN A 223 12.22 -6.26 -8.30
CA GLN A 223 11.33 -7.42 -8.35
C GLN A 223 11.11 -7.92 -6.92
N VAL A 224 10.07 -8.74 -6.74
CA VAL A 224 9.80 -9.41 -5.48
C VAL A 224 10.98 -10.31 -5.12
N THR A 225 11.49 -10.17 -3.90
CA THR A 225 12.54 -11.07 -3.43
C THR A 225 11.98 -12.47 -3.17
N ILE A 226 12.67 -13.47 -3.69
CA ILE A 226 12.37 -14.90 -3.47
C ILE A 226 13.21 -15.51 -2.34
N ALA A 227 14.08 -14.71 -1.70
CA ALA A 227 14.92 -15.19 -0.61
C ALA A 227 14.09 -15.49 0.64
N GLU A 228 14.66 -16.30 1.54
CA GLU A 228 14.11 -16.52 2.87
C GLU A 228 13.93 -15.17 3.61
N GLY A 229 12.79 -14.99 4.26
CA GLY A 229 12.44 -13.70 4.88
C GLY A 229 11.75 -12.70 3.95
N SER A 230 11.32 -13.11 2.76
CA SER A 230 10.47 -12.29 1.91
C SER A 230 9.22 -11.80 2.68
N TRP A 231 8.84 -10.56 2.44
CA TRP A 231 7.60 -9.97 2.98
C TRP A 231 6.34 -10.48 2.27
N TYR A 232 6.50 -11.26 1.22
CA TYR A 232 5.42 -11.84 0.43
C TYR A 232 5.24 -13.31 0.80
N VAL A 233 4.00 -13.71 1.06
CA VAL A 233 3.65 -15.10 1.39
C VAL A 233 3.93 -16.03 0.21
N ASP A 234 3.66 -15.56 -1.00
CA ASP A 234 3.95 -16.27 -2.25
C ASP A 234 4.64 -15.32 -3.24
N PRO A 235 5.98 -15.22 -3.20
CA PRO A 235 6.74 -14.29 -4.03
C PRO A 235 6.51 -14.44 -5.54
N PRO A 236 6.46 -15.62 -6.14
CA PRO A 236 6.14 -15.79 -7.56
C PRO A 236 4.76 -15.26 -7.93
N VAL A 237 3.73 -15.54 -7.12
CA VAL A 237 2.36 -15.08 -7.34
C VAL A 237 2.27 -13.56 -7.12
N ALA A 238 2.99 -13.01 -6.15
CA ALA A 238 3.08 -11.57 -5.94
C ALA A 238 3.70 -10.85 -7.14
N GLN A 239 4.80 -11.41 -7.70
CA GLN A 239 5.39 -10.83 -8.91
C GLN A 239 4.44 -10.87 -10.10
N ASP A 240 3.66 -11.94 -10.29
CA ASP A 240 2.62 -12.00 -11.33
C ASP A 240 1.54 -10.96 -11.10
N SER A 241 1.11 -10.73 -9.85
CA SER A 241 0.17 -9.67 -9.51
C SER A 241 0.74 -8.26 -9.82
N ILE A 242 2.00 -8.01 -9.53
CA ILE A 242 2.69 -6.76 -9.87
C ILE A 242 2.77 -6.58 -11.40
N ASN A 243 3.10 -7.62 -12.14
CA ASN A 243 3.14 -7.56 -13.61
C ASN A 243 1.76 -7.28 -14.22
N LYS A 244 0.68 -7.71 -13.57
CA LYS A 244 -0.70 -7.40 -13.98
C LYS A 244 -1.09 -5.95 -13.64
N LEU A 245 -0.55 -5.40 -12.58
CA LEU A 245 -0.77 -4.00 -12.19
C LEU A 245 -0.25 -3.02 -13.25
N GLU A 246 0.81 -3.38 -13.99
CA GLU A 246 1.38 -2.55 -15.05
C GLU A 246 0.36 -2.19 -16.13
N ASP A 247 -0.60 -3.09 -16.44
CA ASP A 247 -1.67 -2.82 -17.42
C ASP A 247 -2.57 -1.66 -16.95
N PHE A 248 -2.90 -1.63 -15.66
CA PHE A 248 -3.71 -0.56 -15.06
C PHE A 248 -2.94 0.76 -14.96
N ASP A 249 -1.64 0.68 -14.66
CA ASP A 249 -0.80 1.88 -14.63
C ASP A 249 -0.61 2.49 -16.02
N ALA A 250 -0.59 1.65 -17.06
CA ALA A 250 -0.53 2.10 -18.46
C ALA A 250 -1.81 2.83 -18.90
N ASP A 251 -2.99 2.45 -18.39
CA ASP A 251 -4.26 3.04 -18.80
C ASP A 251 -4.38 4.51 -18.33
N PRO A 252 -4.60 5.47 -19.25
CA PRO A 252 -4.73 6.90 -18.91
C PRO A 252 -5.98 7.20 -18.05
N ASN A 253 -6.92 6.29 -17.95
CA ASN A 253 -8.17 6.44 -17.20
C ASN A 253 -8.13 5.75 -15.82
N VAL A 254 -7.01 5.12 -15.47
CA VAL A 254 -6.83 4.48 -14.16
C VAL A 254 -5.69 5.17 -13.40
N PHE A 255 -5.97 5.60 -12.20
CA PHE A 255 -4.97 6.12 -11.27
C PHE A 255 -4.61 5.05 -10.25
N VAL A 256 -3.41 4.51 -10.35
CA VAL A 256 -2.90 3.49 -9.42
C VAL A 256 -2.37 4.16 -8.16
N CYS A 257 -2.93 3.77 -7.01
CA CYS A 257 -2.54 4.18 -5.68
C CYS A 257 -2.22 2.92 -4.85
N ILE A 258 -0.97 2.67 -4.55
CA ILE A 258 -0.55 1.62 -3.60
C ILE A 258 -0.38 2.23 -2.20
N ALA A 259 -0.52 1.44 -1.14
CA ALA A 259 -0.55 1.97 0.22
C ALA A 259 0.74 2.69 0.63
N HIS A 260 1.89 2.21 0.20
CA HIS A 260 3.21 2.74 0.56
C HIS A 260 3.84 3.64 -0.52
N ASP A 261 3.06 4.21 -1.46
CA ASP A 261 3.59 5.10 -2.49
C ASP A 261 3.88 6.50 -1.93
N VAL A 262 5.14 6.76 -1.63
CA VAL A 262 5.62 8.09 -1.19
C VAL A 262 5.37 9.18 -2.22
N GLY A 263 5.20 8.83 -3.50
CA GLY A 263 4.91 9.78 -4.58
C GLY A 263 3.53 10.42 -4.49
N LEU A 264 2.62 9.85 -3.70
CA LEU A 264 1.27 10.38 -3.52
C LEU A 264 1.21 11.48 -2.45
N GLY A 265 2.12 11.46 -1.45
CA GLY A 265 2.04 12.27 -0.24
C GLY A 265 1.82 13.75 -0.48
N ASP A 266 2.61 14.34 -1.40
CA ASP A 266 2.58 15.78 -1.72
C ASP A 266 1.76 16.12 -2.97
N VAL A 267 1.08 15.13 -3.56
CA VAL A 267 0.37 15.30 -4.84
C VAL A 267 -1.14 15.31 -4.68
N VAL A 268 -1.67 14.40 -3.85
CA VAL A 268 -3.12 14.23 -3.71
C VAL A 268 -3.68 15.03 -2.55
N ASP A 269 -4.92 15.50 -2.70
CA ASP A 269 -5.66 16.09 -1.59
C ASP A 269 -6.27 14.96 -0.74
N TRP A 270 -5.84 14.89 0.51
CA TRP A 270 -6.28 13.87 1.45
C TRP A 270 -7.60 14.23 2.12
N PHE A 271 -8.45 13.23 2.38
CA PHE A 271 -9.61 13.40 3.23
C PHE A 271 -9.21 13.89 4.64
N PRO A 272 -9.95 14.85 5.27
CA PRO A 272 -11.24 15.40 4.85
C PRO A 272 -11.17 16.60 3.89
N HIS A 273 -10.00 17.02 3.45
CA HIS A 273 -9.81 18.28 2.70
C HIS A 273 -9.94 18.09 1.18
N GLY A 274 -10.03 16.85 0.68
CA GLY A 274 -10.19 16.56 -0.71
C GLY A 274 -10.74 15.18 -1.01
N THR A 275 -10.97 14.93 -2.31
CA THR A 275 -11.43 13.65 -2.85
C THR A 275 -10.65 13.30 -4.11
N LEU A 276 -10.59 12.02 -4.45
CA LEU A 276 -9.93 11.54 -5.68
C LEU A 276 -10.80 11.70 -6.95
N ASN A 277 -12.04 12.19 -6.87
CA ASN A 277 -12.95 12.25 -8.02
C ASN A 277 -12.40 13.05 -9.22
N HIS A 278 -11.53 14.01 -8.97
CA HIS A 278 -10.97 14.89 -10.00
C HIS A 278 -9.48 14.65 -10.28
N TRP A 279 -8.96 13.48 -9.90
CA TRP A 279 -7.54 13.14 -10.02
C TRP A 279 -6.98 13.40 -11.43
N LYS A 280 -7.76 13.05 -12.47
CA LYS A 280 -7.33 13.18 -13.87
C LYS A 280 -7.22 14.64 -14.28
N THR A 281 -8.22 15.46 -13.98
CA THR A 281 -8.21 16.90 -14.33
C THR A 281 -7.17 17.69 -13.50
N LYS A 282 -6.83 17.21 -12.30
CA LYS A 282 -5.75 17.76 -11.47
C LYS A 282 -4.36 17.29 -11.90
N GLY A 283 -4.28 16.33 -12.82
CA GLY A 283 -3.02 15.76 -13.32
C GLY A 283 -2.24 15.01 -12.23
N TRP A 284 -2.93 14.40 -11.26
CA TRP A 284 -2.26 13.73 -10.14
C TRP A 284 -1.50 12.48 -10.56
N LYS A 285 -2.04 11.74 -11.53
CA LYS A 285 -1.35 10.57 -12.08
C LYS A 285 0.02 10.95 -12.63
N GLU A 286 0.08 11.98 -13.48
CA GLU A 286 1.32 12.43 -14.13
C GLU A 286 2.30 13.04 -13.11
N LYS A 287 1.79 13.76 -12.12
CA LYS A 287 2.63 14.37 -11.07
C LYS A 287 3.24 13.34 -10.14
N SER A 288 2.50 12.28 -9.76
CA SER A 288 3.00 11.25 -8.85
C SER A 288 3.81 10.15 -9.52
N LEU A 289 3.68 9.98 -10.86
CA LEU A 289 4.23 8.86 -11.61
C LEU A 289 5.69 8.54 -11.29
N TRP A 290 6.50 9.59 -11.15
CA TRP A 290 7.95 9.48 -10.89
C TRP A 290 8.34 9.92 -9.47
N GLY A 291 7.38 10.10 -8.57
CA GLY A 291 7.63 10.51 -7.19
C GLY A 291 8.51 9.53 -6.42
N PHE A 292 8.43 8.24 -6.74
CA PHE A 292 9.25 7.19 -6.13
C PHE A 292 10.77 7.37 -6.37
N LEU A 293 11.17 8.13 -7.39
CA LEU A 293 12.58 8.44 -7.67
C LEU A 293 13.25 9.19 -6.51
N ASN A 294 12.46 9.88 -5.68
CA ASN A 294 12.98 10.59 -4.50
C ASN A 294 13.66 9.67 -3.50
N VAL A 295 13.26 8.41 -3.41
CA VAL A 295 13.80 7.46 -2.43
C VAL A 295 14.84 6.50 -3.01
N LEU A 296 15.17 6.62 -4.30
CA LEU A 296 16.25 5.84 -4.89
C LEU A 296 17.63 6.27 -4.32
N PRO A 297 18.55 5.31 -4.12
CA PRO A 297 19.88 5.55 -3.55
C PRO A 297 20.84 6.18 -4.58
N VAL A 298 20.46 7.32 -5.15
CA VAL A 298 21.31 8.05 -6.10
C VAL A 298 22.58 8.51 -5.39
N ASN A 299 23.74 8.16 -5.95
CA ASN A 299 25.06 8.42 -5.38
C ASN A 299 25.26 7.78 -3.99
N TRP A 300 24.53 6.70 -3.67
CA TRP A 300 24.63 5.95 -2.41
C TRP A 300 24.48 6.80 -1.15
N LYS A 301 23.82 7.94 -1.26
CA LYS A 301 23.48 8.76 -0.09
C LYS A 301 22.16 8.24 0.50
N PRO A 302 22.12 8.00 1.81
CA PRO A 302 20.87 7.68 2.49
C PRO A 302 19.84 8.75 2.21
N VAL A 303 18.60 8.33 1.98
CA VAL A 303 17.48 9.24 1.70
C VAL A 303 16.75 9.54 3.00
N GLY A 304 16.69 10.81 3.34
CA GLY A 304 15.77 11.34 4.34
C GLY A 304 16.27 11.26 5.79
N GLU A 305 15.60 12.06 6.62
CA GLU A 305 15.67 11.98 8.08
C GLU A 305 14.57 11.03 8.56
N ASN A 306 14.76 10.36 9.68
CA ASN A 306 13.72 9.54 10.29
C ASN A 306 12.51 10.40 10.63
N PHE A 307 11.32 10.02 10.19
CA PHE A 307 10.08 10.75 10.46
C PHE A 307 9.68 10.73 11.94
N CYS A 308 10.12 9.71 12.69
CA CYS A 308 9.93 9.64 14.13
C CYS A 308 11.11 8.92 14.80
N PRO A 309 11.36 9.20 16.10
CA PRO A 309 12.54 8.68 16.81
C PRO A 309 12.44 7.20 17.21
N GLY A 310 11.31 6.56 16.99
CA GLY A 310 11.04 5.17 17.38
C GLY A 310 9.55 4.93 17.54
N LEU A 311 9.19 3.88 18.31
CA LEU A 311 7.80 3.59 18.61
C LEU A 311 7.27 4.58 19.66
N MET A 312 6.19 5.30 19.33
CA MET A 312 5.60 6.34 20.16
C MET A 312 4.27 5.87 20.75
N LYS A 313 4.11 5.93 22.07
CA LYS A 313 2.86 5.69 22.79
C LYS A 313 2.47 6.95 23.55
N ASP A 314 1.26 7.46 23.31
CA ASP A 314 0.73 8.68 23.95
C ASP A 314 1.73 9.87 23.90
N GLY A 315 2.38 10.04 22.75
CA GLY A 315 3.38 11.09 22.53
C GLY A 315 4.73 10.85 23.23
N LYS A 316 4.92 9.71 23.89
CA LYS A 316 6.18 9.34 24.53
C LYS A 316 6.88 8.21 23.78
N LEU A 317 8.20 8.31 23.70
CA LEU A 317 9.04 7.26 23.13
C LEU A 317 9.04 6.04 24.07
N VAL A 318 8.61 4.87 23.55
CA VAL A 318 8.57 3.60 24.33
C VAL A 318 9.63 2.60 23.88
N ASN A 319 10.16 2.77 22.69
CA ASN A 319 11.26 1.98 22.17
C ASN A 319 12.10 2.89 21.24
N GLU A 320 13.36 3.09 21.59
CA GLU A 320 14.28 3.80 20.69
C GLU A 320 14.58 2.95 19.47
N TRP A 321 14.74 3.61 18.36
CA TRP A 321 15.31 3.02 17.17
C TRP A 321 16.66 2.39 17.54
N SER A 322 16.72 1.09 17.69
CA SER A 322 18.00 0.41 17.59
C SER A 322 18.46 0.67 16.16
N ARG A 323 19.46 1.56 15.99
CA ARG A 323 20.02 1.88 14.69
C ARG A 323 20.20 0.58 13.92
N PHE A 324 19.40 0.37 12.87
CA PHE A 324 19.82 -0.48 11.77
C PHE A 324 21.13 0.17 11.30
N VAL A 325 22.22 -0.40 11.72
CA VAL A 325 23.54 0.08 11.34
C VAL A 325 23.60 -0.18 9.85
N LEU A 326 23.95 0.82 9.06
CA LEU A 326 24.21 0.69 7.62
C LEU A 326 25.13 -0.51 7.27
N SER A 327 25.87 -1.06 8.25
CA SER A 327 26.65 -2.30 8.16
C SER A 327 25.80 -3.56 7.88
N ASP A 328 24.47 -3.54 8.12
CA ASP A 328 23.61 -4.70 7.83
C ASP A 328 23.06 -4.64 6.39
N MET A 329 23.03 -3.46 5.78
CA MET A 329 22.76 -3.33 4.34
C MET A 329 23.90 -3.87 3.47
N ASP A 330 25.15 -3.83 3.95
CA ASP A 330 26.31 -4.46 3.29
C ASP A 330 26.27 -6.00 3.32
N ARG A 331 25.37 -6.60 4.11
CA ARG A 331 25.18 -8.05 4.19
C ARG A 331 24.07 -8.58 3.30
N GLY A 332 23.56 -7.78 2.38
CA GLY A 332 22.59 -8.23 1.36
C GLY A 332 21.17 -8.40 1.89
N ILE A 333 20.82 -7.78 3.03
CA ILE A 333 19.43 -7.62 3.45
C ILE A 333 18.86 -6.46 2.62
N THR A 334 18.34 -6.78 1.45
CA THR A 334 17.48 -5.88 0.68
C THR A 334 16.15 -5.74 1.44
N VAL A 335 15.88 -4.54 1.94
CA VAL A 335 14.60 -4.11 2.49
C VAL A 335 13.54 -4.11 1.40
#